data_5beeca6ddd0f0a6ce711b83f3b456255
#
_entry.id   5beeca6ddd0f0a6ce711b83f3b456255
#
_cell.length_a   1.000
_cell.length_b   1.000
_cell.length_c   1.000
_cell.angle_alpha   90.00
_cell.angle_beta   90.00
_cell.angle_gamma   90.00
#
_symmetry.space_group_name_H-M   'P 1'
#
loop_
_entity.id
_entity.type
_entity.pdbx_description
1 polymer ?
#
loop_
_entity_poly.entity_id
_entity_poly.type
_entity_poly.pdbx_seq_one_letter_code
_entity_poly.pdbx_strand_id
1 'polypeptide(L)'
;MTNQSNIEAAASVIAESRRLARPCCPISERFGITSIKDAYAIQEINTQRALDAGARLVGRKIGLTSVAVQQQLGVDQPDFGMLFADMEYLDGAEIDSTKLIAPKAEGEIAFVLGKDITHADVTMAELIRAVEYVVPALEIVDSAIEDWKITISDTVADNASAASYVLGKNPTRLHQLDLSLEGMVLNKNRQTAAMGVGAACLGNPLDACLWLARTMVEVGRPLQAGDVLLSGALGPM
;
A
#
# COMPACT_ATOMS: atom_id res chain seq x y z
N MET A 1 9.88 -12.52 -22.10
CA MET A 1 9.07 -11.28 -22.00
C MET A 1 7.61 -11.70 -22.12
N THR A 2 6.80 -11.33 -21.16
CA THR A 2 5.36 -11.59 -21.18
C THR A 2 4.74 -10.83 -22.37
N ASN A 3 3.78 -11.44 -23.05
CA ASN A 3 3.09 -10.78 -24.16
C ASN A 3 2.22 -9.63 -23.63
N GLN A 4 2.23 -8.47 -24.30
CA GLN A 4 1.40 -7.31 -23.95
C GLN A 4 -0.08 -7.68 -23.80
N SER A 5 -0.59 -8.60 -24.64
CA SER A 5 -1.96 -9.14 -24.55
C SER A 5 -2.23 -9.84 -23.21
N ASN A 6 -1.24 -10.55 -22.63
CA ASN A 6 -1.40 -11.21 -21.34
C ASN A 6 -1.45 -10.18 -20.19
N ILE A 7 -0.65 -9.10 -20.27
CA ILE A 7 -0.66 -8.01 -19.31
C ILE A 7 -2.04 -7.33 -19.27
N GLU A 8 -2.59 -6.98 -20.44
CA GLU A 8 -3.91 -6.37 -20.54
C GLU A 8 -5.05 -7.31 -20.09
N ALA A 9 -4.94 -8.59 -20.40
CA ALA A 9 -5.90 -9.60 -19.96
C ALA A 9 -5.85 -9.78 -18.43
N ALA A 10 -4.66 -9.86 -17.85
CA ALA A 10 -4.48 -9.94 -16.39
C ALA A 10 -5.03 -8.69 -15.68
N ALA A 11 -4.75 -7.49 -16.19
CA ALA A 11 -5.31 -6.24 -15.65
C ALA A 11 -6.84 -6.28 -15.65
N SER A 12 -7.45 -6.77 -16.72
CA SER A 12 -8.91 -6.86 -16.82
C SER A 12 -9.51 -7.90 -15.86
N VAL A 13 -8.84 -9.04 -15.65
CA VAL A 13 -9.28 -10.06 -14.68
C VAL A 13 -9.25 -9.51 -13.26
N ILE A 14 -8.17 -8.83 -12.84
CA ILE A 14 -8.07 -8.22 -11.51
C ILE A 14 -9.16 -7.14 -11.33
N ALA A 15 -9.33 -6.24 -12.29
CA ALA A 15 -10.35 -5.20 -12.22
C ALA A 15 -11.76 -5.78 -12.08
N GLU A 16 -12.08 -6.84 -12.83
CA GLU A 16 -13.37 -7.51 -12.75
C GLU A 16 -13.56 -8.25 -11.43
N SER A 17 -12.51 -8.91 -10.91
CA SER A 17 -12.51 -9.55 -9.60
C SER A 17 -12.87 -8.55 -8.49
N ARG A 18 -12.20 -7.39 -8.48
CA ARG A 18 -12.47 -6.29 -7.55
C ARG A 18 -13.91 -5.76 -7.69
N ARG A 19 -14.34 -5.48 -8.93
CA ARG A 19 -15.69 -4.96 -9.20
C ARG A 19 -16.81 -5.88 -8.72
N LEU A 20 -16.61 -7.20 -8.84
CA LEU A 20 -17.60 -8.22 -8.45
C LEU A 20 -17.44 -8.70 -7.01
N ALA A 21 -16.42 -8.27 -6.28
CA ALA A 21 -16.00 -8.83 -4.99
C ALA A 21 -15.92 -10.37 -5.04
N ARG A 22 -15.30 -10.91 -6.08
CA ARG A 22 -15.10 -12.34 -6.30
C ARG A 22 -13.66 -12.64 -6.62
N PRO A 23 -13.04 -13.60 -5.93
CA PRO A 23 -11.63 -13.91 -6.16
C PRO A 23 -11.38 -14.48 -7.56
N CYS A 24 -10.16 -14.30 -8.04
CA CYS A 24 -9.66 -14.95 -9.26
C CYS A 24 -8.48 -15.86 -8.94
N CYS A 25 -8.15 -16.74 -9.88
CA CYS A 25 -6.93 -17.55 -9.80
C CYS A 25 -5.68 -16.65 -9.88
N PRO A 26 -4.52 -17.10 -9.35
CA PRO A 26 -3.26 -16.36 -9.47
C PRO A 26 -2.96 -15.95 -10.91
N ILE A 27 -2.74 -14.66 -11.14
CA ILE A 27 -2.44 -14.15 -12.49
C ILE A 27 -1.03 -14.53 -12.92
N SER A 28 -0.15 -14.75 -11.96
CA SER A 28 1.19 -15.26 -12.19
C SER A 28 1.17 -16.62 -12.90
N GLU A 29 0.30 -17.53 -12.48
CA GLU A 29 0.13 -18.84 -13.10
C GLU A 29 -0.67 -18.76 -14.41
N ARG A 30 -1.82 -18.07 -14.37
CA ARG A 30 -2.76 -18.04 -15.48
C ARG A 30 -2.21 -17.34 -16.73
N PHE A 31 -1.42 -16.27 -16.56
CA PHE A 31 -0.91 -15.44 -17.65
C PHE A 31 0.62 -15.46 -17.75
N GLY A 32 1.30 -16.23 -16.90
CA GLY A 32 2.76 -16.30 -16.88
C GLY A 32 3.43 -15.00 -16.41
N ILE A 33 2.80 -14.25 -15.50
CA ILE A 33 3.33 -12.98 -14.97
C ILE A 33 4.33 -13.30 -13.85
N THR A 34 5.60 -13.37 -14.19
CA THR A 34 6.68 -13.70 -13.23
C THR A 34 7.63 -12.54 -12.96
N SER A 35 7.49 -11.45 -13.69
CA SER A 35 8.33 -10.26 -13.57
C SER A 35 7.60 -9.19 -12.76
N ILE A 36 8.27 -8.61 -11.77
CA ILE A 36 7.76 -7.46 -11.00
C ILE A 36 7.46 -6.28 -11.94
N LYS A 37 8.26 -6.09 -12.99
CA LYS A 37 8.03 -5.06 -14.00
C LYS A 37 6.69 -5.24 -14.72
N ASP A 38 6.38 -6.49 -15.13
CA ASP A 38 5.10 -6.79 -15.80
C ASP A 38 3.91 -6.65 -14.83
N ALA A 39 4.12 -7.00 -13.55
CA ALA A 39 3.13 -6.79 -12.49
C ALA A 39 2.81 -5.31 -12.26
N TYR A 40 3.82 -4.44 -12.19
CA TYR A 40 3.60 -2.99 -12.13
C TYR A 40 2.97 -2.43 -13.41
N ALA A 41 3.23 -3.00 -14.57
CA ALA A 41 2.53 -2.61 -15.79
C ALA A 41 1.03 -2.92 -15.73
N ILE A 42 0.65 -4.04 -15.12
CA ILE A 42 -0.75 -4.39 -14.84
C ILE A 42 -1.39 -3.40 -13.87
N GLN A 43 -0.71 -3.09 -12.75
CA GLN A 43 -1.16 -2.12 -11.78
C GLN A 43 -1.36 -0.75 -12.43
N GLU A 44 -0.41 -0.29 -13.26
CA GLU A 44 -0.48 1.00 -13.95
C GLU A 44 -1.65 1.07 -14.93
N ILE A 45 -1.96 0.00 -15.68
CA ILE A 45 -3.15 -0.07 -16.54
C ILE A 45 -4.42 0.18 -15.71
N ASN A 46 -4.56 -0.49 -14.56
CA ASN A 46 -5.75 -0.32 -13.72
C ASN A 46 -5.77 1.03 -13.00
N THR A 47 -4.62 1.56 -12.60
CA THR A 47 -4.46 2.92 -12.08
C THR A 47 -4.94 3.94 -13.12
N GLN A 48 -4.48 3.84 -14.36
CA GLN A 48 -4.87 4.77 -15.42
C GLN A 48 -6.37 4.66 -15.75
N ARG A 49 -6.92 3.45 -15.78
CA ARG A 49 -8.38 3.24 -15.94
C ARG A 49 -9.19 3.93 -14.85
N ALA A 50 -8.73 3.86 -13.60
CA ALA A 50 -9.39 4.54 -12.48
C ALA A 50 -9.33 6.07 -12.64
N LEU A 51 -8.16 6.62 -13.01
CA LEU A 51 -7.99 8.05 -13.27
C LEU A 51 -8.85 8.53 -14.43
N ASP A 52 -8.92 7.79 -15.53
CA ASP A 52 -9.75 8.09 -16.70
C ASP A 52 -11.25 8.04 -16.37
N ALA A 53 -11.63 7.22 -15.39
CA ALA A 53 -12.98 7.17 -14.85
C ALA A 53 -13.28 8.29 -13.82
N GLY A 54 -12.31 9.17 -13.53
CA GLY A 54 -12.46 10.32 -12.65
C GLY A 54 -12.06 10.06 -11.19
N ALA A 55 -11.45 8.92 -10.86
CA ALA A 55 -10.92 8.68 -9.53
C ALA A 55 -9.79 9.67 -9.20
N ARG A 56 -9.74 10.14 -7.97
CA ARG A 56 -8.72 11.07 -7.50
C ARG A 56 -7.65 10.32 -6.72
N LEU A 57 -6.42 10.32 -7.25
CA LEU A 57 -5.26 9.78 -6.56
C LEU A 57 -4.90 10.71 -5.39
N VAL A 58 -4.76 10.16 -4.19
CA VAL A 58 -4.54 10.94 -2.96
C VAL A 58 -3.36 10.45 -2.13
N GLY A 59 -2.68 9.40 -2.57
CA GLY A 59 -1.56 8.87 -1.80
C GLY A 59 -1.06 7.53 -2.31
N ARG A 60 -0.24 6.90 -1.49
CA ARG A 60 0.39 5.59 -1.75
C ARG A 60 0.48 4.80 -0.47
N LYS A 61 0.44 3.48 -0.59
CA LYS A 61 0.78 2.56 0.50
C LYS A 61 2.08 1.83 0.20
N ILE A 62 2.77 1.41 1.23
CA ILE A 62 3.99 0.62 1.14
C ILE A 62 3.70 -0.75 1.73
N GLY A 63 3.91 -1.80 0.96
CA GLY A 63 3.82 -3.16 1.45
C GLY A 63 5.19 -3.82 1.58
N LEU A 64 5.22 -5.03 2.18
CA LEU A 64 6.43 -5.82 2.33
C LEU A 64 7.55 -5.09 3.09
N THR A 65 7.20 -4.34 4.11
CA THR A 65 8.17 -3.59 4.94
C THR A 65 8.82 -4.44 6.04
N SER A 66 8.43 -5.70 6.19
CA SER A 66 9.08 -6.66 7.08
C SER A 66 10.14 -7.48 6.33
N VAL A 67 11.40 -7.41 6.78
CA VAL A 67 12.51 -8.21 6.23
C VAL A 67 12.21 -9.71 6.26
N ALA A 68 11.52 -10.20 7.30
CA ALA A 68 11.13 -11.60 7.40
C ALA A 68 10.13 -11.99 6.30
N VAL A 69 9.16 -11.13 6.00
CA VAL A 69 8.18 -11.37 4.92
C VAL A 69 8.85 -11.26 3.55
N GLN A 70 9.76 -10.31 3.35
CA GLN A 70 10.56 -10.21 2.13
C GLN A 70 11.34 -11.51 1.86
N GLN A 71 12.03 -12.04 2.87
CA GLN A 71 12.75 -13.31 2.77
C GLN A 71 11.83 -14.50 2.45
N GLN A 72 10.65 -14.54 3.07
CA GLN A 72 9.65 -15.60 2.80
C GLN A 72 9.16 -15.57 1.36
N LEU A 73 8.99 -14.39 0.78
CA LEU A 73 8.52 -14.19 -0.60
C LEU A 73 9.67 -14.16 -1.64
N GLY A 74 10.94 -14.27 -1.17
CA GLY A 74 12.11 -14.26 -2.04
C GLY A 74 12.36 -12.91 -2.73
N VAL A 75 12.03 -11.81 -2.05
CA VAL A 75 12.25 -10.44 -2.53
C VAL A 75 13.18 -9.68 -1.57
N ASP A 76 13.78 -8.60 -2.05
CA ASP A 76 14.76 -7.78 -1.32
C ASP A 76 14.34 -6.31 -1.18
N GLN A 77 13.10 -5.99 -1.57
CA GLN A 77 12.59 -4.63 -1.53
C GLN A 77 11.08 -4.61 -1.21
N PRO A 78 10.55 -3.48 -0.72
CA PRO A 78 9.13 -3.25 -0.56
C PRO A 78 8.38 -3.24 -1.89
N ASP A 79 7.05 -3.26 -1.82
CA ASP A 79 6.16 -2.93 -2.91
C ASP A 79 5.32 -1.68 -2.59
N PHE A 80 4.58 -1.18 -3.58
CA PHE A 80 3.67 -0.06 -3.39
C PHE A 80 2.34 -0.25 -4.10
N GLY A 81 1.31 0.40 -3.56
CA GLY A 81 -0.01 0.52 -4.16
C GLY A 81 -0.50 1.96 -4.16
N MET A 82 -1.44 2.26 -5.04
CA MET A 82 -2.07 3.56 -5.19
C MET A 82 -3.26 3.70 -4.23
N LEU A 83 -3.40 4.86 -3.58
CA LEU A 83 -4.55 5.20 -2.75
C LEU A 83 -5.42 6.22 -3.46
N PHE A 84 -6.69 5.87 -3.64
CA PHE A 84 -7.69 6.76 -4.21
C PHE A 84 -8.61 7.32 -3.12
N ALA A 85 -9.22 8.47 -3.39
CA ALA A 85 -10.04 9.17 -2.39
C ALA A 85 -11.27 8.38 -1.92
N ASP A 86 -11.81 7.51 -2.75
CA ASP A 86 -12.95 6.64 -2.43
C ASP A 86 -12.55 5.41 -1.60
N MET A 87 -11.25 5.17 -1.39
CA MET A 87 -10.74 4.14 -0.48
C MET A 87 -10.69 4.62 0.98
N GLU A 88 -10.79 5.93 1.24
CA GLU A 88 -10.76 6.48 2.59
C GLU A 88 -12.13 6.35 3.27
N TYR A 89 -12.13 5.75 4.45
CA TYR A 89 -13.28 5.73 5.36
C TYR A 89 -12.99 6.59 6.59
N LEU A 90 -14.02 7.27 7.07
CA LEU A 90 -13.91 8.05 8.31
C LEU A 90 -13.74 7.12 9.52
N ASP A 91 -12.98 7.56 10.50
CA ASP A 91 -12.87 6.87 11.79
C ASP A 91 -14.25 6.70 12.45
N GLY A 92 -14.59 5.44 12.71
CA GLY A 92 -15.90 5.01 13.20
C GLY A 92 -16.95 4.69 12.11
N ALA A 93 -16.60 4.83 10.83
CA ALA A 93 -17.47 4.42 9.73
C ALA A 93 -17.56 2.89 9.59
N GLU A 94 -18.65 2.41 9.05
CA GLU A 94 -18.81 1.01 8.66
C GLU A 94 -18.25 0.78 7.24
N ILE A 95 -17.43 -0.26 7.08
CA ILE A 95 -16.96 -0.72 5.77
C ILE A 95 -17.85 -1.87 5.32
N ASP A 96 -18.46 -1.73 4.16
CA ASP A 96 -19.35 -2.74 3.57
C ASP A 96 -18.55 -3.98 3.16
N SER A 97 -18.63 -5.03 3.98
CA SER A 97 -17.90 -6.28 3.75
C SER A 97 -18.35 -7.02 2.47
N THR A 98 -19.49 -6.69 1.89
CA THR A 98 -19.94 -7.31 0.63
C THR A 98 -19.13 -6.83 -0.59
N LYS A 99 -18.38 -5.75 -0.42
CA LYS A 99 -17.48 -5.20 -1.44
C LYS A 99 -16.03 -5.73 -1.34
N LEU A 100 -15.77 -6.56 -0.33
CA LEU A 100 -14.46 -7.12 -0.05
C LEU A 100 -14.46 -8.63 -0.32
N ILE A 101 -13.29 -9.17 -0.64
CA ILE A 101 -13.10 -10.59 -0.98
C ILE A 101 -12.61 -11.37 0.23
N ALA A 102 -11.44 -11.01 0.75
CA ALA A 102 -10.79 -11.69 1.88
C ALA A 102 -10.00 -10.67 2.73
N PRO A 103 -10.68 -9.67 3.36
CA PRO A 103 -10.02 -8.54 3.98
C PRO A 103 -9.24 -8.93 5.24
N LYS A 104 -8.12 -8.22 5.44
CA LYS A 104 -7.33 -8.20 6.66
C LYS A 104 -7.05 -6.75 7.05
N ALA A 105 -6.70 -6.51 8.31
CA ALA A 105 -6.42 -5.16 8.82
C ALA A 105 -4.98 -5.06 9.33
N GLU A 106 -4.34 -3.94 9.03
CA GLU A 106 -2.98 -3.60 9.44
C GLU A 106 -2.96 -2.27 10.17
N GLY A 107 -2.25 -2.22 11.31
CA GLY A 107 -2.01 -0.97 12.02
C GLY A 107 -0.74 -0.33 11.49
N GLU A 108 -0.83 0.94 11.10
CA GLU A 108 0.22 1.69 10.42
C GLU A 108 0.37 3.11 10.91
N ILE A 109 1.40 3.79 10.42
CA ILE A 109 1.54 5.24 10.52
C ILE A 109 1.32 5.82 9.12
N ALA A 110 0.37 6.76 9.00
CA ALA A 110 0.18 7.54 7.80
C ALA A 110 0.97 8.85 7.90
N PHE A 111 1.76 9.15 6.88
CA PHE A 111 2.45 10.43 6.69
C PHE A 111 1.64 11.29 5.73
N VAL A 112 1.43 12.55 6.08
CA VAL A 112 0.78 13.52 5.18
C VAL A 112 1.83 14.53 4.75
N LEU A 113 2.00 14.68 3.44
CA LEU A 113 2.99 15.56 2.86
C LEU A 113 2.47 17.01 2.80
N GLY A 114 3.32 17.96 3.20
CA GLY A 114 3.09 19.39 3.04
C GLY A 114 3.86 19.98 1.85
N LYS A 115 4.68 19.18 1.16
CA LYS A 115 5.49 19.60 0.00
C LYS A 115 5.62 18.48 -1.02
N ASP A 116 5.76 18.87 -2.29
CA ASP A 116 6.07 17.96 -3.38
C ASP A 116 7.48 17.37 -3.25
N ILE A 117 7.64 16.12 -3.71
CA ILE A 117 8.93 15.45 -3.86
C ILE A 117 9.08 15.07 -5.34
N THR A 118 9.94 15.80 -6.06
CA THR A 118 10.01 15.74 -7.53
C THR A 118 11.31 15.17 -8.09
N HIS A 119 12.27 14.79 -7.23
CA HIS A 119 13.57 14.26 -7.66
C HIS A 119 13.92 12.96 -6.94
N ALA A 120 14.49 12.00 -7.68
CA ALA A 120 14.72 10.63 -7.19
C ALA A 120 15.90 10.51 -6.20
N ASP A 121 16.78 11.50 -6.12
CA ASP A 121 17.88 11.58 -5.17
C ASP A 121 17.52 12.28 -3.86
N VAL A 122 16.21 12.38 -3.56
CA VAL A 122 15.70 12.96 -2.32
C VAL A 122 16.41 12.36 -1.10
N THR A 123 16.86 13.24 -0.22
CA THR A 123 17.54 12.89 1.02
C THR A 123 16.54 12.70 2.17
N MET A 124 16.95 12.02 3.23
CA MET A 124 16.13 11.88 4.45
C MET A 124 15.75 13.26 5.04
N ALA A 125 16.65 14.23 5.01
CA ALA A 125 16.38 15.57 5.51
C ALA A 125 15.30 16.30 4.70
N GLU A 126 15.28 16.11 3.38
CA GLU A 126 14.25 16.66 2.50
C GLU A 126 12.90 15.98 2.72
N LEU A 127 12.89 14.64 2.85
CA LEU A 127 11.69 13.90 3.19
C LEU A 127 11.10 14.38 4.52
N ILE A 128 11.90 14.45 5.60
CA ILE A 128 11.47 14.94 6.91
C ILE A 128 10.87 16.35 6.82
N ARG A 129 11.46 17.21 6.01
CA ARG A 129 10.93 18.58 5.76
C ARG A 129 9.70 18.62 4.88
N ALA A 130 9.46 17.59 4.08
CA ALA A 130 8.27 17.47 3.25
C ALA A 130 7.05 16.96 4.03
N VAL A 131 7.27 16.15 5.08
CA VAL A 131 6.18 15.68 5.95
C VAL A 131 5.64 16.84 6.80
N GLU A 132 4.34 17.07 6.75
CA GLU A 132 3.65 18.06 7.57
C GLU A 132 3.27 17.48 8.93
N TYR A 133 2.65 16.31 8.94
CA TYR A 133 2.29 15.58 10.16
C TYR A 133 2.11 14.08 9.86
N VAL A 134 2.01 13.31 10.92
CA VAL A 134 1.63 11.90 10.89
C VAL A 134 0.37 11.66 11.71
N VAL A 135 -0.38 10.61 11.37
CA VAL A 135 -1.52 10.10 12.13
C VAL A 135 -1.44 8.58 12.22
N PRO A 136 -2.03 7.95 13.25
CA PRO A 136 -2.25 6.51 13.21
C PRO A 136 -3.19 6.17 12.07
N ALA A 137 -2.97 5.04 11.43
CA ALA A 137 -3.82 4.56 10.34
C ALA A 137 -4.17 3.09 10.52
N LEU A 138 -5.29 2.70 9.94
CA LEU A 138 -5.67 1.32 9.74
C LEU A 138 -5.80 1.11 8.24
N GLU A 139 -4.94 0.26 7.66
CA GLU A 139 -5.11 -0.20 6.29
C GLU A 139 -5.98 -1.47 6.28
N ILE A 140 -6.90 -1.54 5.32
CA ILE A 140 -7.62 -2.76 4.99
C ILE A 140 -7.04 -3.28 3.69
N VAL A 141 -6.24 -4.32 3.80
CA VAL A 141 -5.74 -5.06 2.65
C VAL A 141 -6.73 -6.15 2.28
N ASP A 142 -6.90 -6.37 0.99
CA ASP A 142 -7.84 -7.35 0.46
C ASP A 142 -7.26 -7.93 -0.83
N SER A 143 -7.16 -9.24 -0.95
CA SER A 143 -6.58 -9.85 -2.15
C SER A 143 -7.65 -10.20 -3.17
N ALA A 144 -7.43 -9.80 -4.43
CA ALA A 144 -8.22 -10.29 -5.55
C ALA A 144 -7.92 -11.76 -5.87
N ILE A 145 -6.82 -12.30 -5.35
CA ILE A 145 -6.40 -13.69 -5.59
C ILE A 145 -7.00 -14.61 -4.54
N GLU A 146 -7.54 -15.72 -4.97
CA GLU A 146 -8.18 -16.73 -4.11
C GLU A 146 -7.26 -17.21 -2.98
N ASP A 147 -7.81 -17.30 -1.77
CA ASP A 147 -7.16 -17.87 -0.58
C ASP A 147 -5.81 -17.21 -0.22
N TRP A 148 -5.55 -15.98 -0.69
CA TRP A 148 -4.25 -15.34 -0.51
C TRP A 148 -3.06 -16.18 -1.06
N LYS A 149 -3.28 -16.99 -2.09
CA LYS A 149 -2.23 -17.76 -2.77
C LYS A 149 -1.43 -16.89 -3.72
N ILE A 150 -0.81 -15.86 -3.18
CA ILE A 150 -0.12 -14.81 -3.93
C ILE A 150 1.38 -15.07 -4.06
N THR A 151 1.92 -14.74 -5.22
CA THR A 151 3.33 -14.40 -5.41
C THR A 151 3.51 -12.89 -5.32
N ILE A 152 4.76 -12.40 -5.33
CA ILE A 152 5.02 -10.96 -5.42
C ILE A 152 4.39 -10.33 -6.66
N SER A 153 4.37 -11.04 -7.79
CA SER A 153 3.75 -10.54 -9.01
C SER A 153 2.24 -10.42 -8.90
N ASP A 154 1.59 -11.32 -8.15
CA ASP A 154 0.14 -11.26 -7.94
C ASP A 154 -0.24 -10.06 -7.07
N THR A 155 0.46 -9.85 -5.95
CA THR A 155 0.15 -8.74 -5.03
C THR A 155 0.43 -7.38 -5.66
N VAL A 156 1.58 -7.21 -6.33
CA VAL A 156 1.90 -5.96 -7.04
C VAL A 156 0.86 -5.64 -8.11
N ALA A 157 0.49 -6.62 -8.95
CA ALA A 157 -0.51 -6.43 -9.99
C ALA A 157 -1.89 -6.05 -9.45
N ASP A 158 -2.22 -6.54 -8.24
CA ASP A 158 -3.45 -6.25 -7.49
C ASP A 158 -3.29 -5.02 -6.58
N ASN A 159 -2.57 -4.01 -7.04
CA ASN A 159 -2.37 -2.74 -6.33
C ASN A 159 -1.77 -2.93 -4.92
N ALA A 160 -0.82 -3.87 -4.75
CA ALA A 160 -0.27 -4.29 -3.45
C ALA A 160 -1.37 -4.66 -2.43
N SER A 161 -2.47 -5.24 -2.92
CA SER A 161 -3.66 -5.63 -2.18
C SER A 161 -4.37 -4.48 -1.43
N ALA A 162 -4.11 -3.22 -1.78
CA ALA A 162 -4.78 -2.08 -1.16
C ALA A 162 -6.28 -2.06 -1.48
N ALA A 163 -7.12 -1.94 -0.46
CA ALA A 163 -8.59 -1.89 -0.61
C ALA A 163 -9.21 -0.65 0.03
N SER A 164 -8.89 -0.37 1.28
CA SER A 164 -9.43 0.78 2.01
C SER A 164 -8.48 1.21 3.12
N TYR A 165 -8.66 2.40 3.64
CA TYR A 165 -7.92 2.87 4.82
C TYR A 165 -8.73 3.83 5.67
N VAL A 166 -8.33 3.95 6.93
CA VAL A 166 -8.91 4.87 7.92
C VAL A 166 -7.78 5.66 8.54
N LEU A 167 -7.93 6.97 8.61
CA LEU A 167 -6.98 7.86 9.26
C LEU A 167 -7.48 8.27 10.65
N GLY A 168 -6.59 8.23 11.64
CA GLY A 168 -6.86 8.80 12.95
C GLY A 168 -6.97 10.33 12.91
N LYS A 169 -7.56 10.93 13.96
CA LYS A 169 -7.89 12.37 14.01
C LYS A 169 -6.89 13.22 14.80
N ASN A 170 -5.78 12.62 15.26
CA ASN A 170 -4.80 13.31 16.09
C ASN A 170 -3.49 13.53 15.32
N PRO A 171 -3.36 14.61 14.52
CA PRO A 171 -2.15 14.90 13.78
C PRO A 171 -1.00 15.23 14.74
N THR A 172 0.13 14.57 14.56
CA THR A 172 1.33 14.72 15.36
C THR A 172 2.52 15.09 14.48
N ARG A 173 3.34 16.03 14.91
CA ARG A 173 4.55 16.42 14.16
C ARG A 173 5.69 15.43 14.44
N LEU A 174 6.52 15.16 13.43
CA LEU A 174 7.62 14.19 13.52
C LEU A 174 8.54 14.41 14.72
N HIS A 175 8.86 15.67 15.07
CA HIS A 175 9.77 15.96 16.18
C HIS A 175 9.22 15.60 17.57
N GLN A 176 7.96 15.19 17.66
CA GLN A 176 7.30 14.78 18.92
C GLN A 176 7.32 13.26 19.12
N LEU A 177 7.82 12.50 18.13
CA LEU A 177 7.76 11.04 18.07
C LEU A 177 9.15 10.44 17.86
N ASP A 178 9.37 9.27 18.43
CA ASP A 178 10.41 8.35 17.99
C ASP A 178 9.71 7.22 17.21
N LEU A 179 9.61 7.38 15.89
CA LEU A 179 8.84 6.48 15.06
C LEU A 179 9.28 5.02 15.14
N SER A 180 10.55 4.75 15.42
CA SER A 180 11.06 3.39 15.61
C SER A 180 10.53 2.73 16.87
N LEU A 181 10.22 3.52 17.89
CA LEU A 181 9.74 3.06 19.20
C LEU A 181 8.22 3.19 19.38
N GLU A 182 7.50 3.77 18.42
CA GLU A 182 6.04 3.87 18.49
C GLU A 182 5.40 2.49 18.52
N GLY A 183 4.66 2.21 19.60
CA GLY A 183 3.99 0.94 19.83
C GLY A 183 2.61 0.89 19.15
N MET A 184 2.27 -0.24 18.55
CA MET A 184 0.96 -0.51 17.97
C MET A 184 0.26 -1.62 18.75
N VAL A 185 -1.01 -1.41 19.08
CA VAL A 185 -1.91 -2.45 19.62
C VAL A 185 -3.18 -2.46 18.79
N LEU A 186 -3.40 -3.53 18.07
CA LEU A 186 -4.63 -3.76 17.30
C LEU A 186 -5.58 -4.63 18.13
N ASN A 187 -6.78 -4.12 18.40
CA ASN A 187 -7.81 -4.84 19.13
C ASN A 187 -8.96 -5.23 18.20
N LYS A 188 -9.45 -6.46 18.35
CA LYS A 188 -10.67 -6.97 17.72
C LYS A 188 -11.63 -7.47 18.79
N ASN A 189 -12.85 -6.94 18.82
CA ASN A 189 -13.86 -7.32 19.81
C ASN A 189 -13.36 -7.17 21.27
N ARG A 190 -12.63 -6.09 21.57
CA ARG A 190 -12.03 -5.79 22.89
C ARG A 190 -10.92 -6.75 23.34
N GLN A 191 -10.42 -7.57 22.44
CA GLN A 191 -9.27 -8.44 22.69
C GLN A 191 -8.11 -8.02 21.79
N THR A 192 -6.90 -8.08 22.31
CA THR A 192 -5.70 -7.78 21.52
C THR A 192 -5.54 -8.84 20.44
N ALA A 193 -5.60 -8.41 19.17
CA ALA A 193 -5.42 -9.25 18.00
C ALA A 193 -3.96 -9.24 17.52
N ALA A 194 -3.31 -8.07 17.55
CA ALA A 194 -1.90 -7.93 17.20
C ALA A 194 -1.24 -6.82 18.01
N MET A 195 0.07 -6.91 18.15
CA MET A 195 0.94 -5.87 18.69
C MET A 195 2.15 -5.72 17.79
N GLY A 196 2.71 -4.53 17.75
CA GLY A 196 3.88 -4.24 16.95
C GLY A 196 4.58 -2.96 17.38
N VAL A 197 5.60 -2.59 16.65
CA VAL A 197 6.41 -1.41 16.91
C VAL A 197 6.95 -0.85 15.60
N GLY A 198 7.17 0.45 15.53
CA GLY A 198 7.65 1.13 14.31
C GLY A 198 8.91 0.52 13.71
N ALA A 199 9.82 -0.01 14.53
CA ALA A 199 11.04 -0.69 14.07
C ALA A 199 10.75 -1.95 13.22
N ALA A 200 9.56 -2.54 13.27
CA ALA A 200 9.17 -3.65 12.40
C ALA A 200 9.02 -3.23 10.92
N CYS A 201 8.79 -1.93 10.68
CA CYS A 201 8.70 -1.34 9.35
C CYS A 201 10.10 -0.88 8.89
N LEU A 202 10.88 -1.76 8.26
CA LEU A 202 12.24 -1.54 7.76
C LEU A 202 13.22 -0.89 8.78
N GLY A 203 13.01 -1.11 10.08
CA GLY A 203 13.78 -0.47 11.16
C GLY A 203 13.26 0.91 11.55
N ASN A 204 12.71 1.67 10.60
CA ASN A 204 12.05 2.95 10.84
C ASN A 204 11.05 3.25 9.70
N PRO A 205 9.79 3.63 10.00
CA PRO A 205 8.79 4.00 8.99
C PRO A 205 9.25 5.07 8.00
N LEU A 206 10.18 5.97 8.39
CA LEU A 206 10.77 6.96 7.48
C LEU A 206 11.63 6.32 6.39
N ASP A 207 12.27 5.18 6.66
CA ASP A 207 13.07 4.49 5.64
C ASP A 207 12.17 3.91 4.54
N ALA A 208 11.00 3.38 4.91
CA ALA A 208 9.99 2.95 3.96
C ALA A 208 9.48 4.14 3.11
N CYS A 209 9.16 5.28 3.75
CA CYS A 209 8.73 6.48 3.04
C CYS A 209 9.81 7.04 2.11
N LEU A 210 11.09 6.98 2.50
CA LEU A 210 12.20 7.42 1.65
C LEU A 210 12.34 6.53 0.40
N TRP A 211 12.26 5.22 0.59
CA TRP A 211 12.23 4.27 -0.52
C TRP A 211 11.07 4.58 -1.48
N LEU A 212 9.87 4.76 -0.94
CA LEU A 212 8.69 5.09 -1.74
C LEU A 212 8.87 6.40 -2.50
N ALA A 213 9.34 7.46 -1.84
CA ALA A 213 9.52 8.77 -2.45
C ALA A 213 10.43 8.72 -3.68
N ARG A 214 11.55 8.00 -3.59
CA ARG A 214 12.48 7.78 -4.69
C ARG A 214 11.84 6.97 -5.81
N THR A 215 11.22 5.85 -5.47
CA THR A 215 10.54 4.95 -6.41
C THR A 215 9.44 5.68 -7.18
N MET A 216 8.63 6.52 -6.52
CA MET A 216 7.54 7.24 -7.18
C MET A 216 8.04 8.24 -8.24
N VAL A 217 9.17 8.88 -8.02
CA VAL A 217 9.80 9.73 -9.04
C VAL A 217 10.31 8.89 -10.21
N GLU A 218 10.97 7.75 -9.94
CA GLU A 218 11.51 6.84 -10.96
C GLU A 218 10.42 6.27 -11.86
N VAL A 219 9.25 5.97 -11.32
CA VAL A 219 8.10 5.46 -12.10
C VAL A 219 7.24 6.58 -12.72
N GLY A 220 7.67 7.84 -12.61
CA GLY A 220 6.99 8.98 -13.24
C GLY A 220 5.71 9.45 -12.54
N ARG A 221 5.54 9.09 -11.25
CA ARG A 221 4.40 9.49 -10.43
C ARG A 221 4.84 10.14 -9.11
N PRO A 222 5.57 11.28 -9.17
CA PRO A 222 6.13 11.94 -8.00
C PRO A 222 5.06 12.25 -6.96
N LEU A 223 5.47 12.24 -5.69
CA LEU A 223 4.60 12.56 -4.56
C LEU A 223 4.32 14.05 -4.49
N GLN A 224 3.10 14.42 -4.13
CA GLN A 224 2.63 15.80 -4.08
C GLN A 224 2.25 16.21 -2.65
N ALA A 225 2.24 17.51 -2.40
CA ALA A 225 1.67 18.07 -1.17
C ALA A 225 0.21 17.62 -1.02
N GLY A 226 -0.15 17.15 0.17
CA GLY A 226 -1.45 16.55 0.46
C GLY A 226 -1.52 15.03 0.27
N ASP A 227 -0.51 14.41 -0.35
CA ASP A 227 -0.48 12.93 -0.46
C ASP A 227 -0.36 12.27 0.91
N VAL A 228 -1.12 11.18 1.08
CA VAL A 228 -1.07 10.27 2.22
C VAL A 228 -0.14 9.10 1.88
N LEU A 229 0.84 8.84 2.74
CA LEU A 229 1.73 7.70 2.62
C LEU A 229 1.47 6.74 3.78
N LEU A 230 0.94 5.55 3.53
CA LEU A 230 0.83 4.49 4.52
C LEU A 230 2.17 3.76 4.60
N SER A 231 2.74 3.69 5.79
CA SER A 231 4.14 3.28 6.03
C SER A 231 4.43 1.81 5.78
N GLY A 232 3.41 0.99 5.80
CA GLY A 232 3.53 -0.45 5.99
C GLY A 232 3.27 -0.86 7.45
N ALA A 233 2.87 -2.11 7.61
CA ALA A 233 2.42 -2.66 8.90
C ALA A 233 3.49 -2.58 10.00
N LEU A 234 3.09 -2.15 11.20
CA LEU A 234 3.93 -2.13 12.38
C LEU A 234 3.94 -3.48 13.13
N GLY A 235 3.15 -4.42 12.67
CA GLY A 235 3.01 -5.76 13.27
C GLY A 235 2.18 -6.69 12.38
N PRO A 236 1.83 -7.89 12.86
CA PRO A 236 1.00 -8.83 12.11
C PRO A 236 -0.39 -8.27 11.79
N MET A 237 -0.92 -8.69 10.62
CA MET A 237 -2.28 -8.42 10.17
C MET A 237 -3.29 -9.41 10.76
#